data_d4bd4bbda7bd42ccc446c02785de1d83
#
_entry.id   d4bd4bbda7bd42ccc446c02785de1d83
#
_cell.length_a   1.000
_cell.length_b   1.000
_cell.length_c   1.000
_cell.angle_alpha   90.00
_cell.angle_beta   90.00
_cell.angle_gamma   90.00
#
_symmetry.space_group_name_H-M   'P 1'
#
loop_
_entity.id
_entity.type
_entity.pdbx_description
1 polymer ?
#
loop_
_entity_poly.entity_id
_entity_poly.type
_entity_poly.pdbx_seq_one_letter_code
_entity_poly.pdbx_strand_id
1 'polypeptide(L)'
;PTRGNDCGMFHYLTEAGIPFSRLHDVGGYFGGGRFVDIPNLFPDPDADPADPASYRFGFTDLLVTELMKSGTEPFFRLGVTIENEWAVYAARIWPPRDSLAWAKICEGVIRHYTEGWADGFHYPIRYWEIWNEPDNVPDPMENPMWRGSAEQFFELYATASTYLKEKFPHLKIGGYGSCGFYGVTGGNVPTYAATSPRFDYFRTFFDDFLAYVKAHNCPLDFFSWHSY
;
A
#
# COMPACT_ATOMS: atom_id res chain seq x y z
N PRO A 1 -12.41 -33.28 13.17
CA PRO A 1 -11.82 -32.39 12.18
C PRO A 1 -10.36 -32.28 12.54
N THR A 2 -9.53 -32.92 11.77
CA THR A 2 -8.08 -32.79 11.88
C THR A 2 -7.77 -31.34 11.55
N ARG A 3 -7.25 -30.57 12.52
CA ARG A 3 -6.58 -29.30 12.34
C ARG A 3 -5.27 -29.57 11.56
N GLY A 4 -5.39 -30.15 10.41
CA GLY A 4 -4.28 -30.45 9.54
C GLY A 4 -3.95 -29.24 8.72
N ASN A 5 -2.78 -28.66 8.95
CA ASN A 5 -2.09 -27.72 8.09
C ASN A 5 -2.70 -26.31 7.91
N ASP A 6 -3.49 -25.82 8.85
CA ASP A 6 -3.82 -24.38 8.89
C ASP A 6 -2.56 -23.63 9.32
N CYS A 7 -1.83 -23.14 8.33
CA CYS A 7 -0.63 -22.31 8.52
C CYS A 7 -1.04 -20.92 9.03
N GLY A 8 -1.50 -20.85 10.29
CA GLY A 8 -1.80 -19.55 10.88
C GLY A 8 -3.11 -19.49 11.67
N MET A 9 -3.42 -18.29 12.11
CA MET A 9 -4.58 -18.00 12.97
C MET A 9 -5.77 -17.44 12.18
N PHE A 10 -5.88 -17.73 10.87
CA PHE A 10 -6.91 -17.19 9.99
C PHE A 10 -8.34 -17.57 10.42
N HIS A 11 -8.52 -18.70 11.10
CA HIS A 11 -9.81 -19.08 11.66
C HIS A 11 -10.36 -18.04 12.65
N TYR A 12 -9.50 -17.31 13.38
CA TYR A 12 -9.95 -16.23 14.25
C TYR A 12 -10.57 -15.05 13.46
N LEU A 13 -10.11 -14.81 12.23
CA LEU A 13 -10.74 -13.80 11.36
C LEU A 13 -12.17 -14.20 11.02
N THR A 14 -12.38 -15.48 10.69
CA THR A 14 -13.72 -16.04 10.43
C THR A 14 -14.61 -15.97 11.67
N GLU A 15 -14.10 -16.43 12.81
CA GLU A 15 -14.83 -16.44 14.09
C GLU A 15 -15.23 -15.05 14.56
N ALA A 16 -14.33 -14.06 14.36
CA ALA A 16 -14.58 -12.66 14.71
C ALA A 16 -15.35 -11.87 13.65
N GLY A 17 -15.60 -12.46 12.48
CA GLY A 17 -16.28 -11.78 11.36
C GLY A 17 -15.53 -10.58 10.83
N ILE A 18 -14.19 -10.63 10.77
CA ILE A 18 -13.37 -9.52 10.31
C ILE A 18 -13.54 -9.33 8.78
N PRO A 19 -14.12 -8.21 8.32
CA PRO A 19 -14.46 -8.03 6.90
C PRO A 19 -13.26 -7.73 6.02
N PHE A 20 -12.24 -7.03 6.55
CA PHE A 20 -11.06 -6.59 5.78
C PHE A 20 -9.77 -6.80 6.56
N SER A 21 -8.69 -7.10 5.83
CA SER A 21 -7.32 -7.12 6.35
C SER A 21 -6.42 -6.28 5.45
N ARG A 22 -5.87 -5.20 5.99
CA ARG A 22 -4.90 -4.38 5.26
C ARG A 22 -3.56 -5.12 5.17
N LEU A 23 -3.02 -5.22 3.95
CA LEU A 23 -1.75 -5.90 3.71
C LEU A 23 -0.57 -4.96 3.97
N HIS A 24 -0.12 -4.93 5.23
CA HIS A 24 1.06 -4.17 5.66
C HIS A 24 1.72 -4.89 6.83
N ASP A 25 3.06 -4.81 6.92
CA ASP A 25 3.85 -5.49 7.96
C ASP A 25 3.51 -6.97 8.11
N VAL A 26 3.32 -7.65 7.00
CA VAL A 26 2.98 -9.07 6.99
C VAL A 26 4.21 -9.88 7.39
N GLY A 27 4.29 -10.18 8.68
CA GLY A 27 5.39 -10.95 9.26
C GLY A 27 5.07 -12.42 9.47
N GLY A 28 5.94 -13.11 10.20
CA GLY A 28 5.70 -14.44 10.72
C GLY A 28 6.21 -15.57 9.85
N TYR A 29 5.42 -16.62 9.73
CA TYR A 29 5.79 -17.90 9.16
C TYR A 29 6.42 -17.85 7.76
N PHE A 30 6.04 -16.86 6.97
CA PHE A 30 6.50 -16.67 5.58
C PHE A 30 7.79 -15.84 5.45
N GLY A 31 8.50 -15.60 6.55
CA GLY A 31 9.85 -15.07 6.50
C GLY A 31 9.97 -13.58 6.19
N GLY A 32 9.57 -12.75 7.14
CA GLY A 32 9.96 -11.34 7.12
C GLY A 32 9.17 -10.47 6.17
N GLY A 33 7.95 -10.31 6.46
CA GLY A 33 7.02 -9.22 6.25
C GLY A 33 6.90 -8.43 4.96
N ARG A 34 7.71 -8.71 3.94
CA ARG A 34 7.82 -7.82 2.76
C ARG A 34 7.40 -8.46 1.45
N PHE A 35 6.93 -9.69 1.45
CA PHE A 35 6.57 -10.40 0.21
C PHE A 35 5.34 -9.80 -0.49
N VAL A 36 4.52 -9.01 0.22
CA VAL A 36 3.40 -8.24 -0.36
C VAL A 36 3.84 -6.92 -1.00
N ASP A 37 5.08 -6.50 -0.78
CA ASP A 37 5.62 -5.24 -1.30
C ASP A 37 5.86 -5.31 -2.80
N ILE A 38 5.57 -4.23 -3.51
CA ILE A 38 5.76 -4.14 -4.96
C ILE A 38 7.19 -4.52 -5.39
N PRO A 39 8.27 -4.07 -4.72
CA PRO A 39 9.62 -4.49 -5.09
C PRO A 39 9.94 -5.97 -4.84
N ASN A 40 9.12 -6.68 -4.07
CA ASN A 40 9.25 -8.13 -3.91
C ASN A 40 8.38 -8.89 -4.89
N LEU A 41 7.19 -8.37 -5.18
CA LEU A 41 6.32 -8.91 -6.23
C LEU A 41 6.93 -8.72 -7.61
N PHE A 42 7.64 -7.62 -7.85
CA PHE A 42 8.30 -7.27 -9.09
C PHE A 42 9.75 -6.84 -8.81
N PRO A 43 10.70 -7.79 -8.70
CA PRO A 43 12.02 -7.51 -8.15
C PRO A 43 12.97 -6.79 -9.11
N ASP A 44 12.77 -6.88 -10.43
CA ASP A 44 13.55 -6.18 -11.43
C ASP A 44 12.73 -5.01 -12.00
N PRO A 45 13.00 -3.76 -11.59
CA PRO A 45 12.21 -2.60 -12.02
C PRO A 45 12.35 -2.29 -13.52
N ASP A 46 13.36 -2.86 -14.18
CA ASP A 46 13.61 -2.65 -15.60
C ASP A 46 13.01 -3.79 -16.47
N ALA A 47 12.41 -4.82 -15.85
CA ALA A 47 11.72 -5.89 -16.55
C ALA A 47 10.40 -5.42 -17.21
N ASP A 48 9.87 -6.24 -18.13
CA ASP A 48 8.57 -5.95 -18.76
C ASP A 48 7.42 -6.25 -17.79
N PRO A 49 6.59 -5.27 -17.42
CA PRO A 49 5.44 -5.50 -16.57
C PRO A 49 4.30 -6.28 -17.24
N ALA A 50 4.35 -6.48 -18.54
CA ALA A 50 3.41 -7.34 -19.27
C ALA A 50 3.82 -8.82 -19.26
N ASP A 51 5.07 -9.13 -18.89
CA ASP A 51 5.55 -10.51 -18.80
C ASP A 51 5.26 -11.12 -17.42
N PRO A 52 4.43 -12.17 -17.32
CA PRO A 52 4.17 -12.87 -16.06
C PRO A 52 5.45 -13.36 -15.35
N ALA A 53 6.51 -13.70 -16.11
CA ALA A 53 7.77 -14.17 -15.55
C ALA A 53 8.53 -13.11 -14.74
N SER A 54 8.17 -11.83 -14.90
CA SER A 54 8.73 -10.71 -14.15
C SER A 54 8.23 -10.65 -12.70
N TYR A 55 7.16 -11.39 -12.37
CA TYR A 55 6.51 -11.35 -11.04
C TYR A 55 6.85 -12.56 -10.17
N ARG A 56 6.67 -12.37 -8.86
CA ARG A 56 6.91 -13.37 -7.80
C ARG A 56 5.72 -13.42 -6.86
N PHE A 57 4.63 -14.02 -7.30
CA PHE A 57 3.37 -14.04 -6.54
C PHE A 57 3.30 -15.08 -5.41
N GLY A 58 4.07 -16.17 -5.50
CA GLY A 58 3.84 -17.39 -4.72
C GLY A 58 3.63 -17.23 -3.20
N PHE A 59 4.37 -16.35 -2.50
CA PHE A 59 4.14 -16.13 -1.07
C PHE A 59 2.91 -15.26 -0.80
N THR A 60 2.68 -14.27 -1.65
CA THR A 60 1.51 -13.39 -1.53
C THR A 60 0.22 -14.14 -1.84
N ASP A 61 0.26 -15.08 -2.79
CA ASP A 61 -0.86 -15.97 -3.13
C ASP A 61 -1.33 -16.78 -1.93
N LEU A 62 -0.37 -17.33 -1.16
CA LEU A 62 -0.70 -18.08 0.04
C LEU A 62 -1.47 -17.23 1.05
N LEU A 63 -0.99 -16.00 1.31
CA LEU A 63 -1.65 -15.08 2.23
C LEU A 63 -3.04 -14.67 1.73
N VAL A 64 -3.13 -14.20 0.48
CA VAL A 64 -4.39 -13.72 -0.10
C VAL A 64 -5.42 -14.84 -0.14
N THR A 65 -4.99 -16.06 -0.51
CA THR A 65 -5.87 -17.23 -0.52
C THR A 65 -6.43 -17.56 0.86
N GLU A 66 -5.60 -17.53 1.90
CA GLU A 66 -6.07 -17.82 3.27
C GLU A 66 -7.00 -16.71 3.81
N LEU A 67 -6.74 -15.45 3.50
CA LEU A 67 -7.65 -14.35 3.81
C LEU A 67 -9.01 -14.55 3.13
N MET A 68 -9.00 -14.83 1.83
CA MET A 68 -10.24 -15.04 1.06
C MET A 68 -11.02 -16.26 1.58
N LYS A 69 -10.35 -17.37 1.94
CA LYS A 69 -11.00 -18.54 2.56
C LYS A 69 -11.60 -18.22 3.92
N SER A 70 -11.01 -17.30 4.68
CA SER A 70 -11.54 -16.87 5.98
C SER A 70 -12.72 -15.90 5.88
N GLY A 71 -13.07 -15.47 4.68
CA GLY A 71 -14.12 -14.48 4.45
C GLY A 71 -13.66 -13.04 4.69
N THR A 72 -12.35 -12.82 4.79
CA THR A 72 -11.73 -11.50 5.01
C THR A 72 -11.17 -10.98 3.69
N GLU A 73 -11.70 -9.87 3.19
CA GLU A 73 -11.21 -9.25 1.96
C GLU A 73 -9.86 -8.56 2.20
N PRO A 74 -8.83 -8.82 1.39
CA PRO A 74 -7.61 -8.03 1.43
C PRO A 74 -7.88 -6.56 1.09
N PHE A 75 -7.43 -5.65 1.97
CA PHE A 75 -7.27 -4.25 1.63
C PHE A 75 -5.84 -4.08 1.13
N PHE A 76 -5.66 -4.11 -0.19
CA PHE A 76 -4.34 -4.31 -0.79
C PHE A 76 -3.56 -3.00 -0.88
N ARG A 77 -2.44 -2.91 -0.14
CA ARG A 77 -1.54 -1.77 -0.20
C ARG A 77 -0.51 -1.97 -1.33
N LEU A 78 -0.61 -1.15 -2.38
CA LEU A 78 0.36 -1.06 -3.47
C LEU A 78 1.50 -0.13 -3.05
N GLY A 79 2.60 -0.68 -2.60
CA GLY A 79 3.72 0.11 -2.07
C GLY A 79 4.71 -0.76 -1.31
N VAL A 80 5.20 -0.25 -0.18
CA VAL A 80 6.24 -0.90 0.61
C VAL A 80 5.88 -0.94 2.10
N THR A 81 6.44 -1.91 2.81
CA THR A 81 6.42 -2.01 4.27
C THR A 81 7.42 -1.02 4.86
N ILE A 82 7.16 -0.55 6.08
CA ILE A 82 8.02 0.41 6.77
C ILE A 82 9.46 -0.11 6.92
N GLU A 83 10.42 0.76 6.66
CA GLU A 83 11.85 0.44 6.79
C GLU A 83 12.30 0.62 8.24
N ASN A 84 12.24 -0.44 9.01
CA ASN A 84 12.73 -0.46 10.39
C ASN A 84 14.24 -0.75 10.51
N GLU A 85 14.89 -1.15 9.41
CA GLU A 85 16.30 -1.52 9.39
C GLU A 85 17.09 -0.54 8.52
N TRP A 86 17.93 0.23 9.17
CA TRP A 86 18.59 1.44 8.67
C TRP A 86 19.56 1.26 7.49
N ALA A 87 20.09 0.06 7.29
CA ALA A 87 21.31 -0.04 6.48
C ALA A 87 21.11 -0.59 5.06
N VAL A 88 20.04 -1.33 4.77
CA VAL A 88 20.01 -2.17 3.55
C VAL A 88 18.82 -1.87 2.64
N TYR A 89 17.77 -1.25 3.14
CA TYR A 89 16.47 -1.26 2.47
C TYR A 89 15.95 0.10 2.01
N ALA A 90 16.70 1.16 2.24
CA ALA A 90 16.33 2.52 1.82
C ALA A 90 16.02 2.64 0.31
N ALA A 91 16.61 1.78 -0.51
CA ALA A 91 16.33 1.73 -1.95
C ALA A 91 14.85 1.44 -2.28
N ARG A 92 14.11 0.77 -1.40
CA ARG A 92 12.71 0.38 -1.63
C ARG A 92 11.74 1.53 -1.45
N ILE A 93 12.13 2.53 -0.66
CA ILE A 93 11.32 3.70 -0.32
C ILE A 93 11.68 4.95 -1.14
N TRP A 94 12.56 4.79 -2.13
CA TRP A 94 12.82 5.85 -3.09
C TRP A 94 11.68 5.98 -4.09
N PRO A 95 11.42 7.20 -4.59
CA PRO A 95 10.48 7.41 -5.69
C PRO A 95 10.80 6.47 -6.86
N PRO A 96 9.81 5.82 -7.46
CA PRO A 96 10.01 5.13 -8.74
C PRO A 96 10.59 6.09 -9.78
N ARG A 97 11.50 5.59 -10.63
CA ARG A 97 12.09 6.39 -11.71
C ARG A 97 11.05 6.85 -12.73
N ASP A 98 10.00 6.06 -12.91
CA ASP A 98 8.89 6.32 -13.81
C ASP A 98 7.59 5.90 -13.11
N SER A 99 6.75 6.87 -12.79
CA SER A 99 5.47 6.67 -12.11
C SER A 99 4.49 5.85 -12.95
N LEU A 100 4.52 5.97 -14.27
CA LEU A 100 3.66 5.19 -15.15
C LEU A 100 4.13 3.74 -15.26
N ALA A 101 5.43 3.48 -15.33
CA ALA A 101 5.97 2.13 -15.28
C ALA A 101 5.58 1.44 -13.97
N TRP A 102 5.69 2.14 -12.83
CA TRP A 102 5.23 1.64 -11.54
C TRP A 102 3.73 1.33 -11.52
N ALA A 103 2.90 2.20 -12.11
CA ALA A 103 1.46 1.96 -12.22
C ALA A 103 1.14 0.71 -13.08
N LYS A 104 1.90 0.45 -14.15
CA LYS A 104 1.76 -0.77 -14.96
C LYS A 104 2.15 -2.04 -14.20
N ILE A 105 3.17 -1.96 -13.34
CA ILE A 105 3.50 -3.07 -12.43
C ILE A 105 2.33 -3.34 -11.49
N CYS A 106 1.74 -2.29 -10.91
CA CYS A 106 0.55 -2.42 -10.06
C CYS A 106 -0.67 -2.98 -10.82
N GLU A 107 -0.86 -2.61 -12.11
CA GLU A 107 -1.88 -3.23 -12.98
C GLU A 107 -1.70 -4.75 -13.04
N GLY A 108 -0.48 -5.24 -13.24
CA GLY A 108 -0.18 -6.68 -13.25
C GLY A 108 -0.59 -7.36 -11.94
N VAL A 109 -0.32 -6.74 -10.81
CA VAL A 109 -0.73 -7.25 -9.48
C VAL A 109 -2.26 -7.29 -9.35
N ILE A 110 -2.95 -6.24 -9.74
CA ILE A 110 -4.42 -6.20 -9.70
C ILE A 110 -5.01 -7.28 -10.59
N ARG A 111 -4.55 -7.40 -11.83
CA ARG A 111 -5.03 -8.40 -12.78
C ARG A 111 -4.80 -9.83 -12.32
N HIS A 112 -3.68 -10.08 -11.65
CA HIS A 112 -3.38 -11.40 -11.09
C HIS A 112 -4.44 -11.83 -10.08
N TYR A 113 -4.84 -10.94 -9.17
CA TYR A 113 -5.81 -11.29 -8.14
C TYR A 113 -7.27 -11.16 -8.57
N THR A 114 -7.58 -10.35 -9.58
CA THR A 114 -8.97 -10.04 -9.95
C THR A 114 -9.41 -10.60 -11.30
N GLU A 115 -8.47 -10.84 -12.23
CA GLU A 115 -8.77 -11.24 -13.61
C GLU A 115 -8.15 -12.59 -14.02
N GLY A 116 -7.43 -13.26 -13.12
CA GLY A 116 -6.78 -14.55 -13.39
C GLY A 116 -5.51 -14.46 -14.24
N TRP A 117 -4.98 -13.26 -14.47
CA TRP A 117 -3.74 -13.09 -15.23
C TRP A 117 -2.54 -13.74 -14.52
N ALA A 118 -1.59 -14.30 -15.29
CA ALA A 118 -0.40 -14.98 -14.79
C ALA A 118 -0.71 -16.18 -13.88
N ASP A 119 -1.66 -17.02 -14.28
CA ASP A 119 -2.18 -18.15 -13.49
C ASP A 119 -2.76 -17.72 -12.12
N GLY A 120 -3.31 -16.52 -12.06
CA GLY A 120 -3.82 -15.89 -10.85
C GLY A 120 -5.26 -16.26 -10.51
N PHE A 121 -5.97 -15.33 -9.87
CA PHE A 121 -7.26 -15.54 -9.24
C PHE A 121 -8.34 -14.61 -9.78
N HIS A 122 -9.60 -14.92 -9.51
CA HIS A 122 -10.76 -14.07 -9.74
C HIS A 122 -11.41 -13.67 -8.41
N TYR A 123 -10.62 -13.08 -7.52
CA TYR A 123 -11.09 -12.64 -6.21
C TYR A 123 -11.79 -11.28 -6.30
N PRO A 124 -12.89 -11.06 -5.56
CA PRO A 124 -13.60 -9.77 -5.55
C PRO A 124 -12.92 -8.75 -4.65
N ILE A 125 -11.62 -8.52 -4.82
CA ILE A 125 -10.86 -7.54 -4.06
C ILE A 125 -11.16 -6.15 -4.62
N ARG A 126 -11.73 -5.29 -3.79
CA ARG A 126 -12.26 -3.99 -4.20
C ARG A 126 -11.34 -2.81 -3.93
N TYR A 127 -10.55 -2.86 -2.83
CA TYR A 127 -9.80 -1.71 -2.29
C TYR A 127 -8.31 -1.86 -2.55
N TRP A 128 -7.74 -0.87 -3.25
CA TRP A 128 -6.35 -0.82 -3.65
C TRP A 128 -5.76 0.51 -3.21
N GLU A 129 -4.87 0.47 -2.22
CA GLU A 129 -4.28 1.63 -1.58
C GLU A 129 -2.91 1.94 -2.18
N ILE A 130 -2.70 3.17 -2.60
CA ILE A 130 -1.42 3.64 -3.14
C ILE A 130 -0.53 4.09 -2.00
N TRP A 131 0.59 3.38 -1.81
CA TRP A 131 1.66 3.63 -0.85
C TRP A 131 1.29 3.41 0.61
N ASN A 132 2.19 3.89 1.54
CA ASN A 132 2.04 3.89 2.98
C ASN A 132 2.88 5.01 3.61
N GLU A 133 2.27 5.88 4.41
CA GLU A 133 2.92 6.90 5.24
C GLU A 133 4.00 7.74 4.54
N PRO A 134 3.78 8.29 3.35
CA PRO A 134 4.78 9.16 2.71
C PRO A 134 5.01 10.44 3.51
N ASP A 135 4.04 10.79 4.37
CA ASP A 135 4.04 11.93 5.29
C ASP A 135 4.72 11.66 6.63
N ASN A 136 5.42 10.53 6.80
CA ASN A 136 5.91 10.08 8.11
C ASN A 136 6.80 11.11 8.82
N VAL A 137 7.80 11.67 8.13
CA VAL A 137 8.61 12.80 8.62
C VAL A 137 8.96 13.75 7.47
N PRO A 138 9.19 15.06 7.78
CA PRO A 138 9.43 16.08 6.75
C PRO A 138 10.75 15.93 6.00
N ASP A 139 11.81 15.45 6.66
CA ASP A 139 13.10 15.21 5.99
C ASP A 139 13.06 13.90 5.20
N PRO A 140 13.16 13.94 3.86
CA PRO A 140 13.17 12.71 3.04
C PRO A 140 14.29 11.74 3.43
N MET A 141 15.42 12.22 3.92
CA MET A 141 16.54 11.36 4.32
C MET A 141 16.32 10.65 5.65
N GLU A 142 15.40 11.14 6.46
CA GLU A 142 14.98 10.50 7.72
C GLU A 142 13.67 9.72 7.59
N ASN A 143 12.92 9.95 6.49
CA ASN A 143 11.63 9.31 6.30
C ASN A 143 11.79 7.80 6.02
N PRO A 144 11.21 6.92 6.87
CA PRO A 144 11.33 5.48 6.71
C PRO A 144 10.40 4.90 5.63
N MET A 145 9.55 5.75 5.00
CA MET A 145 8.54 5.30 4.05
C MET A 145 8.64 5.96 2.68
N TRP A 146 9.27 7.15 2.59
CA TRP A 146 9.38 7.89 1.34
C TRP A 146 10.61 8.80 1.31
N ARG A 147 11.58 8.49 0.44
CA ARG A 147 12.83 9.23 0.26
C ARG A 147 12.76 10.30 -0.84
N GLY A 148 11.56 10.72 -1.19
CA GLY A 148 11.30 11.81 -2.14
C GLY A 148 10.65 13.03 -1.48
N SER A 149 10.42 14.07 -2.28
CA SER A 149 9.62 15.21 -1.85
C SER A 149 8.13 14.87 -1.82
N ALA A 150 7.33 15.73 -1.19
CA ALA A 150 5.87 15.63 -1.20
C ALA A 150 5.31 15.67 -2.63
N GLU A 151 5.82 16.59 -3.47
CA GLU A 151 5.40 16.76 -4.86
C GLU A 151 5.67 15.50 -5.70
N GLN A 152 6.81 14.83 -5.49
CA GLN A 152 7.11 13.56 -6.16
C GLN A 152 6.12 12.46 -5.76
N PHE A 153 5.67 12.46 -4.50
CA PHE A 153 4.61 11.54 -4.08
C PHE A 153 3.27 11.90 -4.72
N PHE A 154 2.91 13.18 -4.78
CA PHE A 154 1.66 13.62 -5.40
C PHE A 154 1.62 13.27 -6.89
N GLU A 155 2.74 13.42 -7.58
CA GLU A 155 2.88 13.00 -8.99
C GLU A 155 2.73 11.49 -9.17
N LEU A 156 3.38 10.68 -8.30
CA LEU A 156 3.20 9.22 -8.29
C LEU A 156 1.74 8.86 -8.08
N TYR A 157 1.10 9.45 -7.06
CA TYR A 157 -0.31 9.19 -6.77
C TYR A 157 -1.22 9.55 -7.94
N ALA A 158 -1.05 10.74 -8.49
CA ALA A 158 -1.87 11.22 -9.61
C ALA A 158 -1.74 10.31 -10.83
N THR A 159 -0.51 9.97 -11.20
CA THR A 159 -0.24 9.08 -12.34
C THR A 159 -0.84 7.70 -12.11
N ALA A 160 -0.56 7.10 -10.95
CA ALA A 160 -1.00 5.75 -10.65
C ALA A 160 -2.52 5.66 -10.47
N SER A 161 -3.13 6.59 -9.72
CA SER A 161 -4.58 6.57 -9.49
C SER A 161 -5.37 6.77 -10.78
N THR A 162 -4.92 7.68 -11.64
CA THR A 162 -5.57 7.93 -12.93
C THR A 162 -5.45 6.72 -13.85
N TYR A 163 -4.25 6.20 -14.01
CA TYR A 163 -4.00 5.02 -14.84
C TYR A 163 -4.80 3.80 -14.37
N LEU A 164 -4.72 3.48 -13.08
CA LEU A 164 -5.42 2.31 -12.52
C LEU A 164 -6.94 2.47 -12.57
N LYS A 165 -7.46 3.68 -12.34
CA LYS A 165 -8.90 3.92 -12.41
C LYS A 165 -9.44 3.84 -13.83
N GLU A 166 -8.65 4.22 -14.83
CA GLU A 166 -8.99 4.02 -16.24
C GLU A 166 -9.08 2.54 -16.60
N LYS A 167 -8.12 1.73 -16.14
CA LYS A 167 -8.09 0.27 -16.36
C LYS A 167 -9.19 -0.46 -15.58
N PHE A 168 -9.44 -0.06 -14.35
CA PHE A 168 -10.34 -0.73 -13.41
C PHE A 168 -11.37 0.25 -12.84
N PRO A 169 -12.33 0.76 -13.63
CA PRO A 169 -13.26 1.80 -13.18
C PRO A 169 -14.16 1.36 -12.02
N HIS A 170 -14.36 0.06 -11.84
CA HIS A 170 -15.17 -0.52 -10.78
C HIS A 170 -14.44 -0.68 -9.45
N LEU A 171 -13.10 -0.64 -9.43
CA LEU A 171 -12.31 -0.77 -8.21
C LEU A 171 -12.22 0.56 -7.45
N LYS A 172 -11.94 0.46 -6.16
CA LYS A 172 -11.70 1.60 -5.27
C LYS A 172 -10.20 1.84 -5.16
N ILE A 173 -9.75 2.95 -5.73
CA ILE A 173 -8.36 3.39 -5.71
C ILE A 173 -8.25 4.58 -4.77
N GLY A 174 -7.33 4.55 -3.83
CA GLY A 174 -7.16 5.62 -2.85
C GLY A 174 -5.85 5.50 -2.08
N GLY A 175 -5.79 6.08 -0.94
CA GLY A 175 -4.61 6.08 -0.07
C GLY A 175 -4.58 7.29 0.81
N TYR A 176 -3.47 7.61 1.38
CA TYR A 176 -2.14 6.97 1.26
C TYR A 176 -1.67 6.31 2.56
N GLY A 177 -2.60 5.95 3.46
CA GLY A 177 -2.24 5.44 4.78
C GLY A 177 -1.48 6.49 5.60
N SER A 178 -2.07 7.70 5.78
CA SER A 178 -1.41 8.80 6.49
C SER A 178 -0.92 8.38 7.87
N CYS A 179 0.32 8.72 8.20
CA CYS A 179 0.93 8.44 9.50
C CYS A 179 0.33 9.28 10.62
N GLY A 180 -0.12 10.50 10.32
CA GLY A 180 -0.44 11.50 11.32
C GLY A 180 -1.78 12.22 11.15
N PHE A 181 -2.83 11.57 10.69
CA PHE A 181 -4.13 12.20 10.45
C PHE A 181 -4.74 12.87 11.70
N TYR A 182 -4.42 12.39 12.90
CA TYR A 182 -4.78 13.06 14.17
C TYR A 182 -4.18 14.48 14.30
N GLY A 183 -3.06 14.77 13.65
CA GLY A 183 -2.52 16.12 13.54
C GLY A 183 -3.33 17.04 12.62
N VAL A 184 -4.01 16.48 11.64
CA VAL A 184 -4.88 17.21 10.70
C VAL A 184 -6.18 17.63 11.35
N THR A 185 -6.78 16.77 12.16
CA THR A 185 -8.10 17.01 12.74
C THR A 185 -8.12 18.03 13.88
N GLY A 186 -6.95 18.43 14.38
CA GLY A 186 -6.81 19.41 15.47
C GLY A 186 -7.37 18.98 16.82
N GLY A 187 -7.84 17.73 16.94
CA GLY A 187 -8.43 17.18 18.17
C GLY A 187 -7.47 16.26 18.90
N ASN A 188 -7.38 16.38 20.23
CA ASN A 188 -6.67 15.46 21.13
C ASN A 188 -5.19 15.20 20.78
N VAL A 189 -4.52 16.16 20.16
CA VAL A 189 -3.08 16.09 19.99
C VAL A 189 -2.45 16.17 21.38
N PRO A 190 -1.63 15.17 21.79
CA PRO A 190 -0.93 15.28 23.07
C PRO A 190 -0.13 16.57 23.14
N THR A 191 -0.12 17.23 24.29
CA THR A 191 0.50 18.56 24.46
C THR A 191 1.95 18.61 23.99
N TYR A 192 2.70 17.52 24.17
CA TYR A 192 4.08 17.41 23.69
C TYR A 192 4.19 17.31 22.14
N ALA A 193 3.12 16.89 21.50
CA ALA A 193 3.08 16.74 20.07
C ALA A 193 2.59 18.00 19.36
N ALA A 194 1.79 18.83 20.02
CA ALA A 194 1.22 20.06 19.47
C ALA A 194 2.25 21.09 19.02
N THR A 195 3.48 21.00 19.51
CA THR A 195 4.62 21.89 19.15
C THR A 195 5.65 21.22 18.24
N SER A 196 5.41 19.97 17.82
CA SER A 196 6.32 19.25 16.97
C SER A 196 6.18 19.69 15.50
N PRO A 197 7.29 20.03 14.81
CA PRO A 197 7.28 20.32 13.37
C PRO A 197 6.66 19.20 12.52
N ARG A 198 6.73 17.96 13.02
CA ARG A 198 6.12 16.79 12.37
C ARG A 198 4.59 16.90 12.27
N PHE A 199 3.93 17.51 13.27
CA PHE A 199 2.47 17.68 13.23
C PHE A 199 2.05 18.76 12.23
N ASP A 200 2.81 19.84 12.13
CA ASP A 200 2.58 20.83 11.08
C ASP A 200 2.80 20.23 9.70
N TYR A 201 3.77 19.35 9.56
CA TYR A 201 4.04 18.64 8.31
C TYR A 201 2.89 17.73 7.92
N PHE A 202 2.32 16.94 8.83
CA PHE A 202 1.17 16.10 8.51
C PHE A 202 0.01 16.89 7.93
N ARG A 203 -0.31 18.05 8.55
CA ARG A 203 -1.37 18.92 8.09
C ARG A 203 -1.05 19.52 6.73
N THR A 204 0.14 20.07 6.57
CA THR A 204 0.57 20.66 5.31
C THR A 204 0.57 19.63 4.18
N PHE A 205 1.13 18.45 4.43
CA PHE A 205 1.15 17.37 3.45
C PHE A 205 -0.27 16.96 3.02
N PHE A 206 -1.19 16.84 3.98
CA PHE A 206 -2.57 16.47 3.70
C PHE A 206 -3.30 17.54 2.88
N ASP A 207 -3.18 18.83 3.28
CA ASP A 207 -3.82 19.94 2.59
C ASP A 207 -3.29 20.08 1.15
N ASP A 208 -1.97 20.01 0.98
CA ASP A 208 -1.31 20.07 -0.32
C ASP A 208 -1.66 18.87 -1.20
N PHE A 209 -1.71 17.66 -0.63
CA PHE A 209 -2.17 16.48 -1.33
C PHE A 209 -3.59 16.64 -1.87
N LEU A 210 -4.53 17.08 -1.05
CA LEU A 210 -5.91 17.29 -1.47
C LEU A 210 -6.03 18.40 -2.52
N ALA A 211 -5.26 19.48 -2.36
CA ALA A 211 -5.19 20.56 -3.34
C ALA A 211 -4.67 20.04 -4.70
N TYR A 212 -3.61 19.21 -4.67
CA TYR A 212 -3.03 18.59 -5.85
C TYR A 212 -4.02 17.64 -6.55
N VAL A 213 -4.63 16.72 -5.80
CA VAL A 213 -5.63 15.77 -6.30
C VAL A 213 -6.79 16.51 -6.98
N LYS A 214 -7.28 17.57 -6.34
CA LYS A 214 -8.35 18.41 -6.88
C LYS A 214 -7.92 19.14 -8.15
N ALA A 215 -6.74 19.77 -8.15
CA ALA A 215 -6.23 20.52 -9.28
C ALA A 215 -6.02 19.68 -10.53
N HIS A 216 -5.63 18.40 -10.36
CA HIS A 216 -5.36 17.46 -11.43
C HIS A 216 -6.53 16.51 -11.71
N ASN A 217 -7.66 16.69 -11.01
CA ASN A 217 -8.85 15.83 -11.13
C ASN A 217 -8.52 14.33 -10.97
N CYS A 218 -7.64 13.99 -10.02
CA CYS A 218 -7.20 12.63 -9.79
C CYS A 218 -8.27 11.81 -9.05
N PRO A 219 -8.44 10.52 -9.36
CA PRO A 219 -9.26 9.63 -8.57
C PRO A 219 -8.81 9.52 -7.11
N LEU A 220 -9.76 9.64 -6.18
CA LEU A 220 -9.56 9.39 -4.74
C LEU A 220 -10.87 8.81 -4.21
N ASP A 221 -11.06 7.48 -4.34
CA ASP A 221 -12.30 6.82 -3.92
C ASP A 221 -12.42 6.69 -2.39
N PHE A 222 -11.29 6.70 -1.68
CA PHE A 222 -11.20 6.68 -0.22
C PHE A 222 -9.89 7.32 0.24
N PHE A 223 -9.90 7.79 1.47
CA PHE A 223 -8.71 8.23 2.19
C PHE A 223 -8.47 7.29 3.38
N SER A 224 -7.21 6.91 3.61
CA SER A 224 -6.80 6.01 4.68
C SER A 224 -5.78 6.68 5.61
N TRP A 225 -5.83 6.32 6.89
CA TRP A 225 -4.90 6.82 7.90
C TRP A 225 -4.68 5.81 9.01
N HIS A 226 -3.61 6.01 9.76
CA HIS A 226 -3.30 5.23 10.94
C HIS A 226 -3.70 5.96 12.22
N SER A 227 -4.12 5.20 13.21
CA SER A 227 -4.44 5.68 14.55
C SER A 227 -3.85 4.70 15.56
N TYR A 228 -2.94 5.19 16.39
CA TYR A 228 -2.25 4.43 17.41
C TYR A 228 -2.65 4.90 18.81
#